data_f767b4e248ddc6262a26da3d40a2e7e2
#
_entry.id   f767b4e248ddc6262a26da3d40a2e7e2
#
_cell.length_a   1.000
_cell.length_b   1.000
_cell.length_c   1.000
_cell.angle_alpha   90.00
_cell.angle_beta   90.00
_cell.angle_gamma   90.00
#
_symmetry.space_group_name_H-M   'P 1'
#
loop_
_entity.id
_entity.type
_entity.pdbx_description
1 polymer ?
#
loop_
_entity_poly.entity_id
_entity_poly.type
_entity_poly.pdbx_seq_one_letter_code
_entity_poly.pdbx_strand_id
1 'polypeptide(L)'
;DPAVQMYYEFMHFYPVMQNYLLTFTKPGSYARLQKILGKAPDEKWTGEDRTEVVSLYNWVKKAFLAHGGARLQCTVGDVLLLLLRVYTKEELANLSPSELSEKLDALWDDVLALQKSDPVQVSDKPAAPKQTGLLDFILPGKHTAPSHLKVAFVHERTPSTSSWTSQHEFGRTQLDTVFEGKVETAAYFNAVPGKNADALVEQAITDGADVVFTTSPKLVGASLRAAVRHPQVHILNCSMEMPYASIRTYYTRVYEAKFITGAIAGAMAGGDRIGYVADYPSFGVPANINAFALGARMTNPNVRIDLQWTCLPDQVDPLHVFTQKGITVISGRDAPMPNRPQREFGTFLVRPGGVLQDLATPFWHWGQFYENVIRTVLNGGWVRDKSGTDGRAVNYWWGMNSGVMDVLLSRELPPDVTHLAQILRTGVTSGMIDPFHCRITGQDGSVKNSGRHGLDLEQIAHMDWLCDAVDGHIPEYDELAEVSKPMYRMQGIHRDLLPVEKEAEL
;
A
#
# COMPACT_ATOMS: atom_id res chain seq x y z
N ASP A 1 -31.68 14.71 21.48
CA ASP A 1 -32.60 14.10 20.53
C ASP A 1 -31.84 13.04 19.74
N PRO A 2 -32.20 11.74 19.81
CA PRO A 2 -31.52 10.66 19.13
C PRO A 2 -31.43 10.85 17.62
N ALA A 3 -32.45 11.44 16.99
CA ALA A 3 -32.43 11.71 15.55
C ALA A 3 -31.40 12.77 15.15
N VAL A 4 -31.15 13.75 16.01
CA VAL A 4 -30.13 14.78 15.82
C VAL A 4 -28.73 14.19 15.95
N GLN A 5 -28.51 13.30 16.92
CA GLN A 5 -27.25 12.61 17.07
C GLN A 5 -26.96 11.71 15.86
N MET A 6 -27.96 10.93 15.41
CA MET A 6 -27.88 10.12 14.20
C MET A 6 -27.59 10.95 12.94
N TYR A 7 -28.18 12.16 12.86
CA TYR A 7 -27.89 13.09 11.77
C TYR A 7 -26.42 13.51 11.77
N TYR A 8 -25.82 13.88 12.91
CA TYR A 8 -24.40 14.25 12.95
C TYR A 8 -23.47 13.08 12.66
N GLU A 9 -23.81 11.88 13.11
CA GLU A 9 -23.10 10.66 12.72
C GLU A 9 -23.20 10.45 11.19
N PHE A 10 -24.37 10.67 10.58
CA PHE A 10 -24.54 10.61 9.15
C PHE A 10 -23.79 11.72 8.40
N MET A 11 -23.82 12.96 8.91
CA MET A 11 -23.15 14.09 8.24
C MET A 11 -21.62 13.94 8.21
N HIS A 12 -21.04 13.28 9.19
CA HIS A 12 -19.62 12.96 9.19
C HIS A 12 -19.25 12.06 8.00
N PHE A 13 -20.18 11.21 7.58
CA PHE A 13 -20.03 10.30 6.44
C PHE A 13 -20.85 10.73 5.22
N TYR A 14 -21.39 11.93 5.23
CA TYR A 14 -22.40 12.39 4.25
C TYR A 14 -21.98 12.26 2.78
N PRO A 15 -20.75 12.59 2.36
CA PRO A 15 -20.36 12.44 0.95
C PRO A 15 -20.46 11.00 0.45
N VAL A 16 -20.12 10.04 1.31
CA VAL A 16 -20.22 8.61 1.02
C VAL A 16 -21.66 8.13 1.16
N MET A 17 -22.34 8.57 2.20
CA MET A 17 -23.73 8.22 2.46
C MET A 17 -24.71 8.81 1.46
N GLN A 18 -24.44 9.95 0.85
CA GLN A 18 -25.29 10.52 -0.18
C GLN A 18 -25.47 9.53 -1.34
N ASN A 19 -24.40 8.91 -1.75
CA ASN A 19 -24.41 7.89 -2.79
C ASN A 19 -25.08 6.59 -2.33
N TYR A 20 -24.88 6.20 -1.08
CA TYR A 20 -25.51 5.05 -0.46
C TYR A 20 -27.02 5.24 -0.28
N LEU A 21 -27.45 6.39 0.18
CA LEU A 21 -28.87 6.74 0.36
C LEU A 21 -29.62 6.83 -0.98
N LEU A 22 -28.94 7.33 -2.04
CA LEU A 22 -29.44 7.26 -3.43
C LEU A 22 -29.79 5.84 -3.83
N THR A 23 -29.10 4.89 -3.28
CA THR A 23 -29.11 3.50 -3.68
C THR A 23 -30.21 2.68 -2.97
N PHE A 24 -30.51 3.00 -1.70
CA PHE A 24 -31.39 2.20 -0.84
C PHE A 24 -32.81 2.72 -0.70
N THR A 25 -33.11 3.90 -1.22
CA THR A 25 -34.43 4.46 -1.11
C THR A 25 -35.22 4.30 -2.40
N LYS A 26 -36.51 3.96 -2.28
CA LYS A 26 -37.42 4.08 -3.41
C LYS A 26 -37.34 5.50 -3.99
N PRO A 27 -37.44 5.71 -5.31
CA PRO A 27 -37.24 7.02 -5.95
C PRO A 27 -37.90 8.22 -5.27
N GLY A 28 -39.09 8.03 -4.70
CA GLY A 28 -39.79 9.09 -3.97
C GLY A 28 -39.26 9.37 -2.56
N SER A 29 -38.66 8.37 -1.88
CA SER A 29 -38.08 8.50 -0.56
C SER A 29 -36.70 9.16 -0.62
N TYR A 30 -35.98 8.98 -1.70
CA TYR A 30 -34.67 9.57 -1.90
C TYR A 30 -34.69 11.10 -1.98
N ALA A 31 -35.58 11.67 -2.82
CA ALA A 31 -35.72 13.12 -2.93
C ALA A 31 -36.07 13.76 -1.59
N ARG A 32 -36.82 13.06 -0.76
CA ARG A 32 -37.23 13.47 0.58
C ARG A 32 -36.04 13.40 1.55
N LEU A 33 -35.24 12.35 1.50
CA LEU A 33 -34.02 12.17 2.31
C LEU A 33 -32.96 13.22 1.95
N GLN A 34 -32.74 13.52 0.69
CA GLN A 34 -31.88 14.63 0.24
C GLN A 34 -32.35 15.96 0.83
N LYS A 35 -33.68 16.19 0.87
CA LYS A 35 -34.25 17.40 1.45
C LYS A 35 -34.02 17.48 2.97
N ILE A 36 -34.07 16.35 3.68
CA ILE A 36 -33.81 16.25 5.12
C ILE A 36 -32.33 16.47 5.39
N LEU A 37 -31.46 15.78 4.68
CA LEU A 37 -30.00 15.83 4.86
C LEU A 37 -29.38 17.16 4.39
N GLY A 38 -30.08 17.91 3.54
CA GLY A 38 -29.72 19.27 3.15
C GLY A 38 -30.11 20.36 4.15
N LYS A 39 -30.80 19.98 5.23
CA LYS A 39 -31.23 20.93 6.30
C LYS A 39 -30.38 20.73 7.54
N ALA A 40 -29.96 21.83 8.17
CA ALA A 40 -29.37 21.75 9.51
C ALA A 40 -30.41 21.23 10.54
N PRO A 41 -29.99 20.49 11.59
CA PRO A 41 -30.96 19.89 12.54
C PRO A 41 -31.77 20.88 13.36
N ASP A 42 -31.34 22.12 13.40
CA ASP A 42 -32.04 23.28 14.01
C ASP A 42 -33.08 23.88 13.05
N GLU A 43 -33.00 23.60 11.76
CA GLU A 43 -34.05 23.88 10.81
C GLU A 43 -35.17 22.84 11.00
N LYS A 44 -36.41 23.32 11.11
CA LYS A 44 -37.66 22.60 11.40
C LYS A 44 -37.81 21.24 10.71
N TRP A 45 -37.22 20.20 11.27
CA TRP A 45 -37.51 18.82 10.87
C TRP A 45 -38.96 18.46 11.25
N THR A 46 -39.69 17.90 10.30
CA THR A 46 -41.01 17.34 10.60
C THR A 46 -40.87 16.02 11.36
N GLY A 47 -41.96 15.56 11.97
CA GLY A 47 -41.97 14.24 12.61
C GLY A 47 -41.69 13.09 11.65
N GLU A 48 -42.10 13.25 10.38
CA GLU A 48 -41.85 12.29 9.33
C GLU A 48 -40.34 12.27 8.92
N ASP A 49 -39.70 13.43 8.86
CA ASP A 49 -38.26 13.54 8.56
C ASP A 49 -37.43 12.78 9.59
N ARG A 50 -37.75 12.95 10.89
CA ARG A 50 -37.12 12.24 12.00
C ARG A 50 -37.34 10.74 11.92
N THR A 51 -38.53 10.31 11.58
CA THR A 51 -38.90 8.90 11.45
C THR A 51 -38.12 8.24 10.33
N GLU A 52 -37.92 8.90 9.21
CA GLU A 52 -37.17 8.37 8.07
C GLU A 52 -35.67 8.22 8.39
N VAL A 53 -35.04 9.24 9.00
CA VAL A 53 -33.63 9.18 9.42
C VAL A 53 -33.41 8.04 10.43
N VAL A 54 -34.29 7.94 11.45
CA VAL A 54 -34.22 6.89 12.46
C VAL A 54 -34.44 5.50 11.83
N SER A 55 -35.35 5.38 10.90
CA SER A 55 -35.66 4.12 10.21
C SER A 55 -34.45 3.60 9.42
N LEU A 56 -33.82 4.47 8.64
CA LEU A 56 -32.63 4.12 7.87
C LEU A 56 -31.46 3.76 8.76
N TYR A 57 -31.18 4.58 9.77
CA TYR A 57 -30.12 4.30 10.75
C TYR A 57 -30.34 2.96 11.43
N ASN A 58 -31.56 2.70 11.90
CA ASN A 58 -31.88 1.44 12.57
C ASN A 58 -31.77 0.23 11.65
N TRP A 59 -32.07 0.40 10.37
CA TRP A 59 -31.95 -0.67 9.38
C TRP A 59 -30.48 -1.06 9.18
N VAL A 60 -29.58 -0.08 8.94
CA VAL A 60 -28.14 -0.33 8.81
C VAL A 60 -27.58 -0.88 10.12
N LYS A 61 -27.96 -0.29 11.27
CA LYS A 61 -27.56 -0.74 12.59
C LYS A 61 -28.00 -2.18 12.88
N LYS A 62 -29.21 -2.56 12.46
CA LYS A 62 -29.73 -3.93 12.66
C LYS A 62 -28.90 -4.95 11.88
N ALA A 63 -28.60 -4.68 10.62
CA ALA A 63 -27.74 -5.53 9.81
C ALA A 63 -26.34 -5.67 10.46
N PHE A 64 -25.74 -4.56 10.87
CA PHE A 64 -24.43 -4.52 11.53
C PHE A 64 -24.41 -5.30 12.86
N LEU A 65 -25.44 -5.12 13.72
CA LEU A 65 -25.52 -5.81 15.00
C LEU A 65 -25.78 -7.32 14.85
N ALA A 66 -26.52 -7.72 13.81
CA ALA A 66 -26.77 -9.14 13.53
C ALA A 66 -25.45 -9.89 13.26
N HIS A 67 -24.42 -9.22 12.76
CA HIS A 67 -23.08 -9.76 12.55
C HIS A 67 -22.12 -9.58 13.74
N GLY A 68 -22.63 -9.16 14.90
CA GLY A 68 -21.80 -8.98 16.10
C GLY A 68 -21.10 -7.62 16.18
N GLY A 69 -21.49 -6.65 15.34
CA GLY A 69 -20.90 -5.32 15.26
C GLY A 69 -20.86 -4.52 16.56
N ALA A 70 -21.71 -4.88 17.55
CA ALA A 70 -21.67 -4.26 18.88
C ALA A 70 -20.34 -4.47 19.64
N ARG A 71 -19.53 -5.43 19.23
CA ARG A 71 -18.21 -5.72 19.81
C ARG A 71 -17.07 -5.04 19.04
N LEU A 72 -17.39 -4.39 17.93
CA LEU A 72 -16.42 -3.76 17.05
C LEU A 72 -16.20 -2.30 17.45
N GLN A 73 -14.97 -1.82 17.29
CA GLN A 73 -14.63 -0.40 17.49
C GLN A 73 -14.83 0.46 16.23
N CYS A 74 -15.25 -0.15 15.12
CA CYS A 74 -15.58 0.57 13.90
C CYS A 74 -17.00 1.16 13.97
N THR A 75 -17.22 2.23 13.22
CA THR A 75 -18.52 2.89 13.12
C THR A 75 -19.36 2.29 11.99
N VAL A 76 -20.67 2.53 12.01
CA VAL A 76 -21.56 2.20 10.89
C VAL A 76 -21.08 2.86 9.59
N GLY A 77 -20.50 4.06 9.67
CA GLY A 77 -19.91 4.74 8.53
C GLY A 77 -18.73 3.99 7.90
N ASP A 78 -17.83 3.42 8.74
CA ASP A 78 -16.71 2.63 8.23
C ASP A 78 -17.21 1.40 7.43
N VAL A 79 -18.28 0.75 7.90
CA VAL A 79 -18.91 -0.38 7.19
C VAL A 79 -19.55 0.05 5.88
N LEU A 80 -20.20 1.21 5.88
CA LEU A 80 -20.79 1.77 4.65
C LEU A 80 -19.73 2.15 3.63
N LEU A 81 -18.63 2.74 4.06
CA LEU A 81 -17.47 3.02 3.21
C LEU A 81 -16.94 1.75 2.56
N LEU A 82 -16.81 0.67 3.33
CA LEU A 82 -16.36 -0.61 2.83
C LEU A 82 -17.32 -1.17 1.77
N LEU A 83 -18.63 -1.13 2.03
CA LEU A 83 -19.65 -1.57 1.07
C LEU A 83 -19.55 -0.80 -0.25
N LEU A 84 -19.39 0.52 -0.21
CA LEU A 84 -19.28 1.37 -1.41
C LEU A 84 -17.97 1.17 -2.18
N ARG A 85 -16.93 0.68 -1.53
CA ARG A 85 -15.67 0.30 -2.21
C ARG A 85 -15.78 -1.04 -2.94
N VAL A 86 -16.62 -1.94 -2.42
CA VAL A 86 -16.75 -3.30 -2.95
C VAL A 86 -17.85 -3.41 -4.00
N TYR A 87 -18.97 -2.73 -3.78
CA TYR A 87 -20.16 -2.80 -4.62
C TYR A 87 -20.42 -1.48 -5.31
N THR A 88 -20.87 -1.54 -6.56
CA THR A 88 -21.29 -0.35 -7.30
C THR A 88 -22.61 0.18 -6.75
N LYS A 89 -22.93 1.44 -7.06
CA LYS A 89 -24.21 2.05 -6.69
C LYS A 89 -25.39 1.29 -7.29
N GLU A 90 -25.25 0.82 -8.52
CA GLU A 90 -26.27 0.08 -9.26
C GLU A 90 -26.54 -1.29 -8.60
N GLU A 91 -25.48 -1.97 -8.15
CA GLU A 91 -25.61 -3.24 -7.43
C GLU A 91 -26.30 -3.06 -6.08
N LEU A 92 -25.99 -1.97 -5.38
CA LEU A 92 -26.60 -1.66 -4.08
C LEU A 92 -28.03 -1.08 -4.23
N ALA A 93 -28.38 -0.44 -5.37
CA ALA A 93 -29.60 0.33 -5.57
C ALA A 93 -30.91 -0.45 -5.39
N ASN A 94 -30.87 -1.74 -5.63
CA ASN A 94 -32.07 -2.58 -5.65
C ASN A 94 -32.08 -3.64 -4.55
N LEU A 95 -31.12 -3.58 -3.59
CA LEU A 95 -31.03 -4.57 -2.53
C LEU A 95 -32.15 -4.45 -1.50
N SER A 96 -32.70 -5.58 -1.11
CA SER A 96 -33.51 -5.72 0.09
C SER A 96 -32.62 -5.77 1.35
N PRO A 97 -33.18 -5.58 2.54
CA PRO A 97 -32.43 -5.73 3.81
C PRO A 97 -31.76 -7.10 3.99
N SER A 98 -32.37 -8.18 3.45
CA SER A 98 -31.78 -9.52 3.51
C SER A 98 -30.57 -9.64 2.57
N GLU A 99 -30.66 -9.13 1.35
CA GLU A 99 -29.56 -9.14 0.40
C GLU A 99 -28.41 -8.25 0.86
N LEU A 100 -28.69 -7.10 1.51
CA LEU A 100 -27.64 -6.31 2.16
C LEU A 100 -26.96 -7.10 3.28
N SER A 101 -27.72 -7.85 4.09
CA SER A 101 -27.17 -8.71 5.12
C SER A 101 -26.23 -9.76 4.54
N GLU A 102 -26.62 -10.43 3.43
CA GLU A 102 -25.77 -11.40 2.74
C GLU A 102 -24.46 -10.77 2.22
N LYS A 103 -24.54 -9.54 1.69
CA LYS A 103 -23.35 -8.82 1.25
C LYS A 103 -22.45 -8.41 2.40
N LEU A 104 -23.01 -8.03 3.55
CA LEU A 104 -22.26 -7.79 4.78
C LEU A 104 -21.62 -9.07 5.31
N ASP A 105 -22.30 -10.22 5.20
CA ASP A 105 -21.73 -11.53 5.55
C ASP A 105 -20.48 -11.84 4.71
N ALA A 106 -20.55 -11.57 3.40
CA ALA A 106 -19.42 -11.79 2.50
C ALA A 106 -18.21 -10.88 2.83
N LEU A 107 -18.45 -9.70 3.43
CA LEU A 107 -17.43 -8.73 3.83
C LEU A 107 -17.10 -8.81 5.32
N TRP A 108 -17.63 -9.80 6.06
CA TRP A 108 -17.53 -9.79 7.51
C TRP A 108 -16.09 -9.79 8.02
N ASP A 109 -15.21 -10.54 7.37
CA ASP A 109 -13.80 -10.56 7.73
C ASP A 109 -13.12 -9.18 7.51
N ASP A 110 -13.53 -8.44 6.46
CA ASP A 110 -13.04 -7.09 6.19
C ASP A 110 -13.61 -6.09 7.19
N VAL A 111 -14.88 -6.26 7.61
CA VAL A 111 -15.50 -5.46 8.69
C VAL A 111 -14.74 -5.66 10.00
N LEU A 112 -14.35 -6.88 10.32
CA LEU A 112 -13.54 -7.17 11.51
C LEU A 112 -12.15 -6.51 11.41
N ALA A 113 -11.56 -6.43 10.22
CA ALA A 113 -10.28 -5.78 10.00
C ALA A 113 -10.33 -4.24 10.16
N LEU A 114 -11.51 -3.61 10.11
CA LEU A 114 -11.70 -2.18 10.39
C LEU A 114 -11.57 -1.82 11.88
N GLN A 115 -11.38 -2.79 12.77
CA GLN A 115 -11.19 -2.51 14.19
C GLN A 115 -9.88 -1.76 14.43
N LYS A 116 -9.99 -0.54 14.98
CA LYS A 116 -8.84 0.34 15.23
C LYS A 116 -7.90 -0.15 16.34
N SER A 117 -8.34 -1.11 17.16
CA SER A 117 -7.56 -1.62 18.30
C SER A 117 -6.58 -2.72 17.94
N ASP A 118 -6.71 -3.31 16.75
CA ASP A 118 -5.88 -4.42 16.34
C ASP A 118 -4.99 -4.01 15.17
N PRO A 119 -3.66 -4.00 15.36
CA PRO A 119 -2.73 -3.69 14.28
C PRO A 119 -2.86 -4.74 13.17
N VAL A 120 -2.71 -4.28 11.94
CA VAL A 120 -2.66 -5.14 10.76
C VAL A 120 -1.52 -6.15 10.94
N GLN A 121 -1.77 -7.44 10.70
CA GLN A 121 -0.73 -8.44 10.79
C GLN A 121 0.27 -8.26 9.65
N VAL A 122 1.48 -7.79 10.00
CA VAL A 122 2.58 -7.66 9.04
C VAL A 122 3.42 -8.93 9.06
N SER A 123 3.52 -9.59 7.91
CA SER A 123 4.45 -10.72 7.73
C SER A 123 5.79 -10.19 7.24
N ASP A 124 6.84 -10.31 8.06
CA ASP A 124 8.20 -9.87 7.76
C ASP A 124 9.09 -10.94 7.13
N LYS A 125 8.59 -12.18 7.06
CA LYS A 125 9.33 -13.34 6.51
C LYS A 125 8.40 -14.26 5.74
N PRO A 126 8.92 -14.94 4.72
CA PRO A 126 8.21 -16.04 4.08
C PRO A 126 7.82 -17.11 5.12
N ALA A 127 6.62 -17.66 4.99
CA ALA A 127 6.20 -18.77 5.83
C ALA A 127 7.20 -19.94 5.67
N ALA A 128 7.70 -20.46 6.79
CA ALA A 128 8.52 -21.66 6.75
C ALA A 128 7.70 -22.80 6.13
N PRO A 129 8.30 -23.63 5.27
CA PRO A 129 7.61 -24.81 4.73
C PRO A 129 7.10 -25.64 5.91
N LYS A 130 5.81 -26.00 5.90
CA LYS A 130 5.25 -26.92 6.90
C LYS A 130 6.07 -28.21 6.84
N GLN A 131 6.75 -28.53 7.94
CA GLN A 131 7.30 -29.88 8.11
C GLN A 131 6.10 -30.80 8.18
N THR A 132 5.93 -31.63 7.16
CA THR A 132 4.95 -32.72 7.15
C THR A 132 5.31 -33.67 8.30
N GLY A 133 4.53 -33.62 9.37
CA GLY A 133 4.66 -34.56 10.46
C GLY A 133 4.23 -35.96 10.03
N LEU A 134 4.75 -37.00 10.67
CA LEU A 134 4.33 -38.38 10.41
C LEU A 134 2.81 -38.57 10.51
N LEU A 135 2.09 -37.76 11.29
CA LEU A 135 0.64 -37.75 11.43
C LEU A 135 -0.11 -37.24 10.19
N ASP A 136 0.49 -36.36 9.38
CA ASP A 136 -0.12 -35.89 8.13
C ASP A 136 -0.16 -36.99 7.05
N PHE A 137 0.67 -38.03 7.19
CA PHE A 137 0.66 -39.22 6.35
C PHE A 137 -0.47 -40.19 6.71
N ILE A 138 -0.97 -40.16 7.95
CA ILE A 138 -1.96 -41.12 8.48
C ILE A 138 -3.39 -40.55 8.42
N LEU A 139 -3.52 -39.21 8.47
CA LEU A 139 -4.79 -38.50 8.31
C LEU A 139 -4.65 -37.54 7.13
N PRO A 140 -5.01 -37.93 5.90
CA PRO A 140 -5.03 -37.02 4.79
C PRO A 140 -6.03 -35.91 5.10
N GLY A 141 -5.54 -34.76 5.50
CA GLY A 141 -6.33 -33.54 5.63
C GLY A 141 -6.99 -33.26 4.28
N LYS A 142 -8.25 -32.82 4.28
CA LYS A 142 -9.08 -32.54 3.10
C LYS A 142 -8.55 -31.47 2.13
N HIS A 143 -7.29 -31.07 2.21
CA HIS A 143 -6.66 -30.13 1.31
C HIS A 143 -5.61 -30.85 0.46
N THR A 144 -6.03 -31.35 -0.68
CA THR A 144 -5.10 -31.74 -1.74
C THR A 144 -4.44 -30.49 -2.26
N ALA A 145 -3.12 -30.37 -2.09
CA ALA A 145 -2.33 -29.30 -2.71
C ALA A 145 -2.60 -29.33 -4.23
N PRO A 146 -2.84 -28.18 -4.88
CA PRO A 146 -3.08 -28.13 -6.31
C PRO A 146 -1.84 -28.66 -7.05
N SER A 147 -2.07 -29.52 -8.03
CA SER A 147 -0.99 -30.06 -8.87
C SER A 147 -0.51 -29.08 -9.93
N HIS A 148 -1.36 -28.12 -10.28
CA HIS A 148 -1.13 -27.07 -11.26
C HIS A 148 -1.81 -25.77 -10.79
N LEU A 149 -1.21 -24.61 -11.04
CA LEU A 149 -1.76 -23.30 -10.74
C LEU A 149 -1.72 -22.40 -11.98
N LYS A 150 -2.80 -21.66 -12.20
CA LYS A 150 -2.82 -20.52 -13.10
C LYS A 150 -2.68 -19.22 -12.29
N VAL A 151 -1.70 -18.41 -12.65
CA VAL A 151 -1.34 -17.18 -11.94
C VAL A 151 -1.47 -16.00 -12.89
N ALA A 152 -2.35 -15.07 -12.58
CA ALA A 152 -2.58 -13.88 -13.39
C ALA A 152 -1.94 -12.63 -12.76
N PHE A 153 -1.47 -11.74 -13.62
CA PHE A 153 -0.93 -10.44 -13.25
C PHE A 153 -1.71 -9.34 -13.96
N VAL A 154 -2.25 -8.41 -13.19
CA VAL A 154 -3.02 -7.27 -13.73
C VAL A 154 -2.25 -5.97 -13.46
N HIS A 155 -1.93 -5.26 -14.53
CA HIS A 155 -1.07 -4.07 -14.52
C HIS A 155 -1.80 -2.83 -15.02
N GLU A 156 -1.53 -1.66 -14.42
CA GLU A 156 -2.04 -0.38 -14.92
C GLU A 156 -1.47 0.03 -16.29
N ARG A 157 -0.25 -0.42 -16.61
CA ARG A 157 0.47 -0.03 -17.81
C ARG A 157 1.14 -1.23 -18.47
N THR A 158 1.83 -0.99 -19.58
CA THR A 158 2.66 -2.00 -20.24
C THR A 158 4.12 -1.91 -19.75
N PRO A 159 4.91 -2.97 -19.91
CA PRO A 159 6.34 -2.95 -19.57
C PRO A 159 7.14 -1.88 -20.34
N SER A 160 6.72 -1.54 -21.56
CA SER A 160 7.37 -0.52 -22.38
C SER A 160 7.09 0.92 -21.93
N THR A 161 6.04 1.14 -21.14
CA THR A 161 5.60 2.48 -20.69
C THR A 161 5.79 2.72 -19.19
N SER A 162 6.15 1.68 -18.43
CA SER A 162 6.31 1.75 -16.98
C SER A 162 7.44 0.83 -16.51
N SER A 163 8.45 1.41 -15.88
CA SER A 163 9.51 0.66 -15.21
C SER A 163 8.97 -0.25 -14.10
N TRP A 164 7.96 0.22 -13.40
CA TRP A 164 7.27 -0.55 -12.37
C TRP A 164 6.66 -1.83 -12.95
N THR A 165 5.87 -1.70 -14.03
CA THR A 165 5.29 -2.85 -14.72
C THR A 165 6.37 -3.78 -15.28
N SER A 166 7.45 -3.21 -15.85
CA SER A 166 8.57 -4.01 -16.39
C SER A 166 9.22 -4.88 -15.31
N GLN A 167 9.43 -4.36 -14.10
CA GLN A 167 10.01 -5.12 -13.00
C GLN A 167 9.08 -6.26 -12.51
N HIS A 168 7.77 -5.99 -12.41
CA HIS A 168 6.80 -7.02 -12.06
C HIS A 168 6.70 -8.12 -13.12
N GLU A 169 6.74 -7.75 -14.41
CA GLU A 169 6.75 -8.70 -15.53
C GLU A 169 8.01 -9.55 -15.56
N PHE A 170 9.17 -8.97 -15.26
CA PHE A 170 10.38 -9.75 -15.07
C PHE A 170 10.22 -10.81 -13.96
N GLY A 171 9.59 -10.41 -12.84
CA GLY A 171 9.26 -11.36 -11.77
C GLY A 171 8.25 -12.43 -12.19
N ARG A 172 7.24 -12.08 -13.01
CA ARG A 172 6.27 -13.04 -13.55
C ARG A 172 6.94 -14.09 -14.41
N THR A 173 7.76 -13.66 -15.37
CA THR A 173 8.46 -14.60 -16.29
C THR A 173 9.42 -15.54 -15.56
N GLN A 174 9.94 -15.14 -14.39
CA GLN A 174 10.72 -16.03 -13.55
C GLN A 174 9.88 -17.22 -13.04
N LEU A 175 8.60 -17.04 -12.72
CA LEU A 175 7.72 -18.13 -12.29
C LEU A 175 7.58 -19.23 -13.34
N ASP A 176 7.43 -18.84 -14.61
CA ASP A 176 7.32 -19.80 -15.72
C ASP A 176 8.56 -20.71 -15.79
N THR A 177 9.73 -20.16 -15.45
CA THR A 177 10.99 -20.93 -15.45
C THR A 177 11.15 -21.78 -14.19
N VAL A 178 10.86 -21.21 -13.00
CA VAL A 178 11.08 -21.89 -11.71
C VAL A 178 10.08 -23.01 -11.47
N PHE A 179 8.86 -22.87 -11.97
CA PHE A 179 7.77 -23.84 -11.78
C PHE A 179 7.33 -24.53 -13.06
N GLU A 180 8.27 -24.76 -13.98
CA GLU A 180 7.98 -25.40 -15.27
C GLU A 180 7.03 -26.60 -15.14
N GLY A 181 5.90 -26.57 -15.87
CA GLY A 181 4.88 -27.60 -15.87
C GLY A 181 3.94 -27.60 -14.63
N LYS A 182 4.16 -26.75 -13.64
CA LYS A 182 3.29 -26.64 -12.45
C LYS A 182 2.57 -25.30 -12.33
N VAL A 183 3.11 -24.27 -12.94
CA VAL A 183 2.54 -22.92 -12.93
C VAL A 183 2.48 -22.40 -14.36
N GLU A 184 1.33 -21.88 -14.74
CA GLU A 184 1.10 -21.15 -15.98
C GLU A 184 0.81 -19.71 -15.62
N THR A 185 1.52 -18.74 -16.23
CA THR A 185 1.29 -17.33 -15.93
C THR A 185 0.63 -16.60 -17.10
N ALA A 186 -0.20 -15.60 -16.78
CA ALA A 186 -0.81 -14.69 -17.75
C ALA A 186 -0.69 -13.24 -17.26
N ALA A 187 -0.61 -12.28 -18.20
CA ALA A 187 -0.54 -10.86 -17.89
C ALA A 187 -1.63 -10.07 -18.63
N TYR A 188 -2.26 -9.15 -17.90
CA TYR A 188 -3.30 -8.25 -18.37
C TYR A 188 -2.84 -6.81 -18.15
N PHE A 189 -2.86 -6.00 -19.20
CA PHE A 189 -2.27 -4.67 -19.21
C PHE A 189 -3.31 -3.57 -19.39
N ASN A 190 -2.92 -2.33 -19.01
CA ASN A 190 -3.73 -1.12 -19.15
C ASN A 190 -5.03 -1.18 -18.34
N ALA A 191 -4.97 -1.74 -17.14
CA ALA A 191 -6.06 -1.72 -16.18
C ALA A 191 -6.24 -0.30 -15.62
N VAL A 192 -7.35 0.34 -15.96
CA VAL A 192 -7.68 1.69 -15.52
C VAL A 192 -8.80 1.62 -14.48
N PRO A 193 -8.56 2.06 -13.24
CA PRO A 193 -9.61 2.14 -12.21
C PRO A 193 -10.83 2.90 -12.70
N GLY A 194 -12.02 2.45 -12.31
CA GLY A 194 -13.29 3.07 -12.73
C GLY A 194 -13.66 2.90 -14.21
N LYS A 195 -12.83 2.20 -15.02
CA LYS A 195 -13.11 1.93 -16.44
C LYS A 195 -13.14 0.43 -16.75
N ASN A 196 -11.98 -0.20 -16.82
CA ASN A 196 -11.84 -1.59 -17.24
C ASN A 196 -11.09 -2.47 -16.24
N ALA A 197 -10.63 -1.93 -15.12
CA ALA A 197 -9.85 -2.70 -14.15
C ALA A 197 -10.63 -3.91 -13.61
N ASP A 198 -11.91 -3.72 -13.27
CA ASP A 198 -12.78 -4.80 -12.83
C ASP A 198 -12.93 -5.87 -13.90
N ALA A 199 -13.19 -5.47 -15.13
CA ALA A 199 -13.37 -6.39 -16.26
C ALA A 199 -12.09 -7.21 -16.52
N LEU A 200 -10.89 -6.62 -16.39
CA LEU A 200 -9.65 -7.34 -16.57
C LEU A 200 -9.34 -8.33 -15.44
N VAL A 201 -9.68 -7.98 -14.20
CA VAL A 201 -9.56 -8.91 -13.06
C VAL A 201 -10.55 -10.07 -13.21
N GLU A 202 -11.81 -9.79 -13.57
CA GLU A 202 -12.83 -10.80 -13.84
C GLU A 202 -12.44 -11.70 -15.03
N GLN A 203 -11.86 -11.13 -16.09
CA GLN A 203 -11.35 -11.90 -17.23
C GLN A 203 -10.25 -12.85 -16.78
N ALA A 204 -9.27 -12.38 -15.99
CA ALA A 204 -8.20 -13.23 -15.46
C ALA A 204 -8.77 -14.45 -14.69
N ILE A 205 -9.80 -14.23 -13.87
CA ILE A 205 -10.48 -15.29 -13.11
C ILE A 205 -11.26 -16.21 -14.04
N THR A 206 -11.98 -15.67 -15.03
CA THR A 206 -12.72 -16.45 -16.03
C THR A 206 -11.80 -17.31 -16.89
N ASP A 207 -10.60 -16.82 -17.19
CA ASP A 207 -9.56 -17.56 -17.90
C ASP A 207 -8.93 -18.66 -17.03
N GLY A 208 -9.38 -18.76 -15.77
CA GLY A 208 -9.06 -19.87 -14.84
C GLY A 208 -7.93 -19.56 -13.87
N ALA A 209 -7.65 -18.28 -13.56
CA ALA A 209 -6.63 -17.94 -12.56
C ALA A 209 -7.03 -18.43 -11.15
N ASP A 210 -6.12 -19.13 -10.51
CA ASP A 210 -6.20 -19.55 -9.10
C ASP A 210 -5.63 -18.47 -8.16
N VAL A 211 -4.66 -17.70 -8.69
CA VAL A 211 -3.97 -16.60 -7.98
C VAL A 211 -3.94 -15.38 -8.89
N VAL A 212 -4.32 -14.22 -8.36
CA VAL A 212 -4.27 -12.94 -9.09
C VAL A 212 -3.41 -11.95 -8.31
N PHE A 213 -2.37 -11.44 -8.97
CA PHE A 213 -1.58 -10.31 -8.49
C PHE A 213 -1.99 -9.04 -9.22
N THR A 214 -2.48 -8.04 -8.50
CA THR A 214 -2.68 -6.70 -9.03
C THR A 214 -1.51 -5.83 -8.57
N THR A 215 -0.81 -5.19 -9.50
CA THR A 215 0.53 -4.63 -9.26
C THR A 215 0.53 -3.12 -8.97
N SER A 216 -0.61 -2.58 -8.60
CA SER A 216 -0.75 -1.17 -8.24
C SER A 216 -1.75 -0.97 -7.11
N PRO A 217 -1.49 -0.04 -6.17
CA PRO A 217 -2.48 0.34 -5.14
C PRO A 217 -3.82 0.78 -5.74
N LYS A 218 -3.83 1.42 -6.91
CA LYS A 218 -5.05 1.89 -7.57
C LYS A 218 -5.99 0.76 -8.00
N LEU A 219 -5.50 -0.46 -8.08
CA LEU A 219 -6.29 -1.65 -8.42
C LEU A 219 -6.92 -2.33 -7.20
N VAL A 220 -6.73 -1.77 -5.99
CA VAL A 220 -7.25 -2.38 -4.74
C VAL A 220 -8.76 -2.56 -4.77
N GLY A 221 -9.52 -1.58 -5.28
CA GLY A 221 -10.98 -1.67 -5.38
C GLY A 221 -11.44 -2.83 -6.27
N ALA A 222 -10.83 -2.98 -7.46
CA ALA A 222 -11.11 -4.10 -8.36
C ALA A 222 -10.72 -5.45 -7.72
N SER A 223 -9.57 -5.50 -7.05
CA SER A 223 -9.10 -6.69 -6.31
C SER A 223 -10.08 -7.12 -5.23
N LEU A 224 -10.58 -6.17 -4.45
CA LEU A 224 -11.50 -6.42 -3.36
C LEU A 224 -12.86 -6.91 -3.86
N ARG A 225 -13.43 -6.26 -4.88
CA ARG A 225 -14.70 -6.70 -5.51
C ARG A 225 -14.59 -8.11 -6.06
N ALA A 226 -13.49 -8.42 -6.74
CA ALA A 226 -13.25 -9.75 -7.27
C ALA A 226 -13.08 -10.80 -6.14
N ALA A 227 -12.35 -10.49 -5.07
CA ALA A 227 -12.14 -11.39 -3.94
C ALA A 227 -13.46 -11.78 -3.23
N VAL A 228 -14.39 -10.83 -3.14
CA VAL A 228 -15.72 -11.09 -2.55
C VAL A 228 -16.57 -11.98 -3.45
N ARG A 229 -16.52 -11.76 -4.78
CA ARG A 229 -17.29 -12.55 -5.75
C ARG A 229 -16.71 -13.95 -5.96
N HIS A 230 -15.38 -14.06 -5.87
CA HIS A 230 -14.63 -15.28 -6.14
C HIS A 230 -13.79 -15.72 -4.93
N PRO A 231 -14.42 -16.11 -3.81
CA PRO A 231 -13.71 -16.41 -2.57
C PRO A 231 -12.73 -17.61 -2.67
N GLN A 232 -12.80 -18.39 -3.74
CA GLN A 232 -11.88 -19.50 -4.02
C GLN A 232 -10.56 -19.01 -4.65
N VAL A 233 -10.53 -17.81 -5.24
CA VAL A 233 -9.34 -17.23 -5.88
C VAL A 233 -8.49 -16.46 -4.86
N HIS A 234 -7.19 -16.66 -4.92
CA HIS A 234 -6.25 -15.94 -4.05
C HIS A 234 -5.86 -14.61 -4.69
N ILE A 235 -6.29 -13.50 -4.12
CA ILE A 235 -6.02 -12.18 -4.67
C ILE A 235 -5.05 -11.42 -3.77
N LEU A 236 -3.98 -10.90 -4.39
CA LEU A 236 -2.98 -10.05 -3.74
C LEU A 236 -2.88 -8.71 -4.47
N ASN A 237 -2.85 -7.62 -3.72
CA ASN A 237 -2.68 -6.28 -4.25
C ASN A 237 -1.35 -5.67 -3.79
N CYS A 238 -0.60 -5.07 -4.73
CA CYS A 238 0.63 -4.36 -4.43
C CYS A 238 0.32 -3.00 -3.81
N SER A 239 0.20 -2.98 -2.50
CA SER A 239 -0.06 -1.79 -1.68
C SER A 239 0.43 -2.04 -0.25
N MET A 240 0.52 -0.96 0.53
CA MET A 240 0.77 -1.04 1.97
C MET A 240 -0.52 -0.77 2.74
N GLU A 241 -0.69 -1.48 3.85
CA GLU A 241 -1.69 -1.19 4.88
C GLU A 241 -3.14 -1.02 4.40
N MET A 242 -3.63 -2.01 3.70
CA MET A 242 -5.06 -2.10 3.43
C MET A 242 -5.70 -3.06 4.44
N PRO A 243 -6.68 -2.59 5.22
CA PRO A 243 -7.31 -3.38 6.30
C PRO A 243 -8.38 -4.33 5.75
N TYR A 244 -8.07 -5.10 4.69
CA TYR A 244 -9.03 -6.01 4.07
C TYR A 244 -8.63 -7.45 4.30
N ALA A 245 -9.52 -8.25 4.87
CA ALA A 245 -9.28 -9.66 5.12
C ALA A 245 -9.47 -10.55 3.87
N SER A 246 -10.27 -10.10 2.89
CA SER A 246 -10.55 -10.85 1.66
C SER A 246 -9.41 -10.84 0.64
N ILE A 247 -8.50 -9.86 0.74
CA ILE A 247 -7.28 -9.79 -0.07
C ILE A 247 -6.06 -9.72 0.83
N ARG A 248 -4.89 -10.12 0.30
CA ARG A 248 -3.60 -9.85 0.93
C ARG A 248 -2.92 -8.71 0.22
N THR A 249 -2.25 -7.85 0.97
CA THR A 249 -1.44 -6.78 0.38
C THR A 249 0.04 -7.14 0.45
N TYR A 250 0.84 -6.59 -0.45
CA TYR A 250 2.26 -6.83 -0.46
C TYR A 250 3.04 -5.60 -0.90
N TYR A 251 4.17 -5.39 -0.25
CA TYR A 251 5.15 -4.38 -0.60
C TYR A 251 6.54 -4.76 -0.06
N THR A 252 7.55 -3.92 -0.30
CA THR A 252 8.91 -4.20 0.16
C THR A 252 9.42 -3.12 1.11
N ARG A 253 10.32 -3.48 2.02
CA ARG A 253 10.98 -2.54 2.96
C ARG A 253 12.14 -1.82 2.26
N VAL A 254 11.80 -0.84 1.44
CA VAL A 254 12.76 -0.07 0.64
C VAL A 254 13.73 0.71 1.51
N TYR A 255 13.32 1.12 2.71
CA TYR A 255 14.15 1.85 3.65
C TYR A 255 15.46 1.12 4.01
N GLU A 256 15.47 -0.22 3.99
CA GLU A 256 16.68 -1.02 4.25
C GLU A 256 17.75 -0.77 3.16
N ALA A 257 17.32 -0.78 1.89
CA ALA A 257 18.19 -0.47 0.77
C ALA A 257 18.58 1.02 0.74
N LYS A 258 17.64 1.92 1.08
CA LYS A 258 17.91 3.37 1.16
C LYS A 258 18.96 3.71 2.22
N PHE A 259 18.99 3.02 3.34
CA PHE A 259 20.05 3.18 4.34
C PHE A 259 21.43 2.91 3.75
N ILE A 260 21.58 1.83 3.00
CA ILE A 260 22.86 1.45 2.36
C ILE A 260 23.24 2.44 1.27
N THR A 261 22.28 2.81 0.39
CA THR A 261 22.54 3.80 -0.66
C THR A 261 22.83 5.18 -0.09
N GLY A 262 22.27 5.52 1.07
CA GLY A 262 22.59 6.72 1.84
C GLY A 262 24.03 6.73 2.33
N ALA A 263 24.49 5.62 2.90
CA ALA A 263 25.90 5.48 3.36
C ALA A 263 26.89 5.61 2.19
N ILE A 264 26.56 5.05 1.03
CA ILE A 264 27.34 5.22 -0.21
C ILE A 264 27.34 6.69 -0.64
N ALA A 265 26.17 7.35 -0.62
CA ALA A 265 26.02 8.75 -1.01
C ALA A 265 26.86 9.67 -0.10
N GLY A 266 26.83 9.45 1.22
CA GLY A 266 27.62 10.23 2.18
C GLY A 266 29.12 10.05 1.97
N ALA A 267 29.60 8.82 1.69
CA ALA A 267 31.00 8.53 1.39
C ALA A 267 31.46 9.15 0.06
N MET A 268 30.58 9.29 -0.91
CA MET A 268 30.88 9.81 -2.25
C MET A 268 30.65 11.32 -2.39
N ALA A 269 30.00 11.95 -1.42
CA ALA A 269 29.73 13.39 -1.47
C ALA A 269 31.01 14.21 -1.27
N GLY A 270 31.28 15.12 -2.18
CA GLY A 270 32.41 16.07 -2.07
C GLY A 270 32.15 17.22 -1.11
N GLY A 271 30.99 17.28 -0.46
CA GLY A 271 30.55 18.32 0.48
C GLY A 271 29.45 17.80 1.38
N ASP A 272 28.84 18.69 2.17
CA ASP A 272 27.86 18.31 3.21
C ASP A 272 26.41 18.30 2.70
N ARG A 273 26.15 18.40 1.40
CA ARG A 273 24.78 18.40 0.85
C ARG A 273 24.60 17.28 -0.17
N ILE A 274 23.49 16.57 -0.05
CA ILE A 274 23.06 15.49 -0.94
C ILE A 274 21.62 15.76 -1.34
N GLY A 275 21.29 15.59 -2.63
CA GLY A 275 19.93 15.69 -3.14
C GLY A 275 19.15 14.39 -2.94
N TYR A 276 17.87 14.53 -2.61
CA TYR A 276 16.93 13.40 -2.55
C TYR A 276 15.64 13.76 -3.27
N VAL A 277 15.24 12.93 -4.24
CA VAL A 277 13.98 13.05 -4.96
C VAL A 277 12.99 12.03 -4.41
N ALA A 278 11.84 12.50 -3.95
CA ALA A 278 10.73 11.68 -3.48
C ALA A 278 9.50 11.86 -4.37
N ASP A 279 8.70 10.80 -4.54
CA ASP A 279 7.53 10.87 -5.42
C ASP A 279 6.27 11.34 -4.66
N TYR A 280 5.76 10.54 -3.72
CA TYR A 280 4.53 10.83 -2.97
C TYR A 280 4.75 10.68 -1.47
N PRO A 281 4.13 11.53 -0.63
CA PRO A 281 4.16 11.38 0.82
C PRO A 281 3.19 10.25 1.26
N SER A 282 3.54 9.03 0.90
CA SER A 282 2.77 7.82 1.20
C SER A 282 3.47 6.97 2.28
N PHE A 283 2.74 5.98 2.81
CA PHE A 283 3.28 5.04 3.79
C PHE A 283 4.66 4.52 3.41
N GLY A 284 5.57 4.52 4.36
CA GLY A 284 6.94 4.08 4.22
C GLY A 284 7.88 5.06 3.50
N VAL A 285 7.38 6.10 2.80
CA VAL A 285 8.25 7.03 2.07
C VAL A 285 9.05 7.93 3.01
N PRO A 286 8.48 8.53 4.08
CA PRO A 286 9.31 9.25 5.07
C PRO A 286 10.37 8.35 5.72
N ALA A 287 10.05 7.07 5.94
CA ALA A 287 11.05 6.12 6.44
C ALA A 287 12.19 5.90 5.44
N ASN A 288 11.90 5.84 4.13
CA ASN A 288 12.94 5.75 3.09
C ASN A 288 13.87 6.96 3.12
N ILE A 289 13.32 8.17 3.25
CA ILE A 289 14.07 9.43 3.32
C ILE A 289 14.95 9.44 4.58
N ASN A 290 14.35 9.12 5.72
CA ASN A 290 15.07 9.10 7.00
C ASN A 290 16.17 8.04 7.05
N ALA A 291 15.90 6.84 6.56
CA ALA A 291 16.90 5.78 6.48
C ALA A 291 18.09 6.17 5.58
N PHE A 292 17.81 6.80 4.43
CA PHE A 292 18.86 7.35 3.57
C PHE A 292 19.69 8.41 4.29
N ALA A 293 19.04 9.34 4.98
CA ALA A 293 19.71 10.40 5.73
C ALA A 293 20.58 9.84 6.87
N LEU A 294 20.08 8.84 7.61
CA LEU A 294 20.83 8.16 8.66
C LEU A 294 22.04 7.40 8.09
N GLY A 295 21.86 6.70 6.97
CA GLY A 295 22.96 6.05 6.27
C GLY A 295 24.02 7.05 5.79
N ALA A 296 23.63 8.16 5.19
CA ALA A 296 24.54 9.21 4.74
C ALA A 296 25.33 9.83 5.91
N ARG A 297 24.67 10.04 7.05
CA ARG A 297 25.29 10.58 8.27
C ARG A 297 26.34 9.65 8.86
N MET A 298 26.25 8.33 8.65
CA MET A 298 27.29 7.40 9.09
C MET A 298 28.67 7.68 8.48
N THR A 299 28.68 8.10 7.23
CA THR A 299 29.91 8.34 6.45
C THR A 299 30.25 9.82 6.30
N ASN A 300 29.26 10.69 6.43
CA ASN A 300 29.41 12.15 6.46
C ASN A 300 28.57 12.73 7.60
N PRO A 301 29.14 12.92 8.80
CA PRO A 301 28.40 13.34 10.02
C PRO A 301 27.70 14.69 9.90
N ASN A 302 28.18 15.58 9.03
CA ASN A 302 27.60 16.93 8.82
C ASN A 302 26.59 16.98 7.69
N VAL A 303 26.28 15.85 7.08
CA VAL A 303 25.45 15.82 5.88
C VAL A 303 24.06 16.42 6.10
N ARG A 304 23.59 17.15 5.10
CA ARG A 304 22.23 17.66 4.96
C ARG A 304 21.62 17.08 3.68
N ILE A 305 20.42 16.57 3.79
CA ILE A 305 19.67 16.01 2.66
C ILE A 305 18.70 17.08 2.14
N ASP A 306 18.94 17.56 0.94
CA ASP A 306 18.05 18.52 0.26
C ASP A 306 16.94 17.75 -0.42
N LEU A 307 15.72 17.84 0.11
CA LEU A 307 14.56 17.04 -0.32
C LEU A 307 13.75 17.80 -1.38
N GLN A 308 13.45 17.11 -2.49
CA GLN A 308 12.54 17.58 -3.53
C GLN A 308 11.44 16.54 -3.78
N TRP A 309 10.19 17.00 -3.90
CA TRP A 309 9.04 16.15 -4.20
C TRP A 309 8.58 16.31 -5.64
N THR A 310 8.28 15.21 -6.32
CA THR A 310 7.76 15.24 -7.70
C THR A 310 6.23 15.33 -7.77
N CYS A 311 5.55 15.26 -6.64
CA CYS A 311 4.09 15.32 -6.55
C CYS A 311 3.52 16.74 -6.42
N LEU A 312 4.38 17.77 -6.33
CA LEU A 312 3.95 19.16 -6.21
C LEU A 312 3.59 19.76 -7.58
N PRO A 313 2.76 20.83 -7.65
CA PRO A 313 2.52 21.56 -8.89
C PRO A 313 3.79 22.32 -9.36
N ASP A 314 3.81 22.72 -10.60
CA ASP A 314 4.86 23.58 -11.20
C ASP A 314 6.29 23.06 -11.04
N GLN A 315 6.46 21.76 -11.23
CA GLN A 315 7.73 21.06 -11.02
C GLN A 315 8.85 21.60 -11.93
N VAL A 316 9.90 22.09 -11.29
CA VAL A 316 11.21 22.24 -11.93
C VAL A 316 11.94 20.90 -11.83
N ASP A 317 12.70 20.56 -12.88
CA ASP A 317 13.54 19.35 -12.87
C ASP A 317 14.45 19.31 -11.62
N PRO A 318 14.30 18.32 -10.73
CA PRO A 318 15.08 18.23 -9.50
C PRO A 318 16.59 18.22 -9.75
N LEU A 319 17.07 17.61 -10.83
CA LEU A 319 18.48 17.60 -11.20
C LEU A 319 19.00 19.02 -11.45
N HIS A 320 18.21 19.85 -12.12
CA HIS A 320 18.55 21.24 -12.35
C HIS A 320 18.62 22.04 -11.03
N VAL A 321 17.64 21.84 -10.13
CA VAL A 321 17.60 22.49 -8.80
C VAL A 321 18.85 22.14 -7.99
N PHE A 322 19.20 20.86 -7.93
CA PHE A 322 20.38 20.39 -7.18
C PHE A 322 21.69 20.89 -7.78
N THR A 323 21.81 20.87 -9.10
CA THR A 323 23.01 21.37 -9.79
C THR A 323 23.25 22.86 -9.54
N GLN A 324 22.18 23.67 -9.54
CA GLN A 324 22.28 25.10 -9.20
C GLN A 324 22.76 25.33 -7.77
N LYS A 325 22.44 24.42 -6.83
CA LYS A 325 22.90 24.46 -5.45
C LYS A 325 24.31 23.85 -5.26
N GLY A 326 24.96 23.42 -6.34
CA GLY A 326 26.28 22.76 -6.28
C GLY A 326 26.23 21.34 -5.69
N ILE A 327 25.04 20.74 -5.59
CA ILE A 327 24.86 19.38 -5.10
C ILE A 327 25.17 18.41 -6.24
N THR A 328 26.11 17.50 -6.00
CA THR A 328 26.61 16.58 -7.02
C THR A 328 26.18 15.11 -6.77
N VAL A 329 25.89 14.72 -5.54
CA VAL A 329 25.38 13.38 -5.24
C VAL A 329 23.88 13.47 -5.01
N ILE A 330 23.12 12.64 -5.73
CA ILE A 330 21.66 12.70 -5.76
C ILE A 330 21.09 11.28 -5.66
N SER A 331 20.11 11.09 -4.78
CA SER A 331 19.20 9.95 -4.80
C SER A 331 18.01 10.32 -5.66
N GLY A 332 17.97 9.84 -6.88
CA GLY A 332 16.88 10.01 -7.82
C GLY A 332 15.79 8.96 -7.67
N ARG A 333 15.04 8.71 -8.73
CA ARG A 333 14.05 7.62 -8.80
C ARG A 333 14.75 6.27 -8.70
N ASP A 334 14.09 5.28 -8.10
CA ASP A 334 14.71 3.97 -7.87
C ASP A 334 14.64 3.02 -9.06
N ALA A 335 14.04 3.43 -10.18
CA ALA A 335 13.93 2.61 -11.38
C ALA A 335 14.14 3.44 -12.66
N PRO A 336 14.84 2.88 -13.67
CA PRO A 336 15.03 3.55 -14.93
C PRO A 336 13.72 3.65 -15.71
N MET A 337 13.50 4.77 -16.39
CA MET A 337 12.34 4.95 -17.27
C MET A 337 12.54 4.15 -18.57
N PRO A 338 11.62 3.24 -18.98
CA PRO A 338 11.81 2.35 -20.13
C PRO A 338 12.13 3.07 -21.45
N ASN A 339 11.57 4.26 -21.64
CA ASN A 339 11.69 5.05 -22.87
C ASN A 339 12.68 6.23 -22.76
N ARG A 340 13.41 6.33 -21.66
CA ARG A 340 14.43 7.36 -21.44
C ARG A 340 15.72 6.69 -20.99
N PRO A 341 16.73 6.59 -21.86
CA PRO A 341 18.02 5.97 -21.54
C PRO A 341 18.89 6.87 -20.62
N GLN A 342 18.28 7.66 -19.78
CA GLN A 342 18.95 8.54 -18.84
C GLN A 342 19.38 7.75 -17.61
N ARG A 343 20.58 8.04 -17.11
CA ARG A 343 21.14 7.45 -15.88
C ARG A 343 20.68 8.17 -14.61
N GLU A 344 19.52 8.84 -14.65
CA GLU A 344 18.95 9.59 -13.53
C GLU A 344 18.10 8.69 -12.62
N PHE A 345 18.61 7.53 -12.25
CA PHE A 345 17.92 6.62 -11.34
C PHE A 345 18.87 6.08 -10.27
N GLY A 346 18.31 5.60 -9.17
CA GLY A 346 19.09 5.20 -8.01
C GLY A 346 19.84 6.37 -7.39
N THR A 347 21.00 6.08 -6.81
CA THR A 347 21.93 7.09 -6.30
C THR A 347 23.05 7.26 -7.30
N PHE A 348 23.30 8.49 -7.73
CA PHE A 348 24.30 8.82 -8.75
C PHE A 348 25.10 10.08 -8.41
N LEU A 349 26.25 10.23 -9.04
CA LEU A 349 27.15 11.38 -8.94
C LEU A 349 27.12 12.17 -10.26
N VAL A 350 26.89 13.47 -10.17
CA VAL A 350 27.03 14.42 -11.29
C VAL A 350 28.48 14.86 -11.39
N ARG A 351 29.19 14.38 -12.40
CA ARG A 351 30.58 14.72 -12.70
C ARG A 351 30.68 16.09 -13.41
N PRO A 352 31.85 16.73 -13.40
CA PRO A 352 32.09 17.89 -14.23
C PRO A 352 31.69 17.62 -15.69
N GLY A 353 30.98 18.58 -16.29
CA GLY A 353 30.44 18.45 -17.65
C GLY A 353 29.04 17.76 -17.68
N GLY A 354 28.41 17.50 -16.53
CA GLY A 354 27.05 16.94 -16.46
C GLY A 354 26.97 15.45 -16.71
N VAL A 355 28.09 14.73 -16.72
CA VAL A 355 28.11 13.28 -16.88
C VAL A 355 27.62 12.61 -15.60
N LEU A 356 26.63 11.73 -15.70
CA LEU A 356 26.11 10.99 -14.57
C LEU A 356 26.87 9.67 -14.40
N GLN A 357 27.29 9.42 -13.16
CA GLN A 357 27.93 8.17 -12.73
C GLN A 357 27.03 7.47 -11.74
N ASP A 358 26.57 6.26 -12.07
CA ASP A 358 25.79 5.43 -11.16
C ASP A 358 26.64 5.03 -9.95
N LEU A 359 26.05 5.07 -8.76
CA LEU A 359 26.69 4.63 -7.52
C LEU A 359 26.00 3.36 -7.01
N ALA A 360 24.71 3.42 -6.72
CA ALA A 360 23.94 2.28 -6.23
C ALA A 360 22.44 2.51 -6.48
N THR A 361 21.68 1.42 -6.59
CA THR A 361 20.23 1.51 -6.72
C THR A 361 19.53 0.40 -5.92
N PRO A 362 18.44 0.70 -5.22
CA PRO A 362 17.55 -0.33 -4.70
C PRO A 362 17.06 -1.25 -5.82
N PHE A 363 16.94 -2.51 -5.54
CA PHE A 363 16.53 -3.52 -6.53
C PHE A 363 15.47 -4.44 -5.95
N TRP A 364 14.32 -4.55 -6.63
CA TRP A 364 13.22 -5.42 -6.27
C TRP A 364 13.32 -6.78 -6.94
N HIS A 365 13.44 -7.83 -6.13
CA HIS A 365 13.33 -9.22 -6.57
C HIS A 365 11.88 -9.69 -6.54
N TRP A 366 11.00 -9.09 -7.35
CA TRP A 366 9.59 -9.48 -7.41
C TRP A 366 9.41 -10.97 -7.70
N GLY A 367 10.28 -11.55 -8.53
CA GLY A 367 10.27 -12.98 -8.80
C GLY A 367 10.44 -13.82 -7.54
N GLN A 368 11.34 -13.42 -6.63
CA GLN A 368 11.52 -14.10 -5.34
C GLN A 368 10.29 -13.97 -4.45
N PHE A 369 9.63 -12.80 -4.45
CA PHE A 369 8.39 -12.60 -3.73
C PHE A 369 7.30 -13.53 -4.26
N TYR A 370 7.06 -13.51 -5.57
CA TYR A 370 6.04 -14.34 -6.21
C TYR A 370 6.31 -15.83 -6.02
N GLU A 371 7.57 -16.26 -6.17
CA GLU A 371 7.99 -17.64 -5.92
C GLU A 371 7.63 -18.09 -4.51
N ASN A 372 7.93 -17.30 -3.49
CA ASN A 372 7.62 -17.62 -2.10
C ASN A 372 6.11 -17.72 -1.84
N VAL A 373 5.31 -16.82 -2.42
CA VAL A 373 3.84 -16.88 -2.36
C VAL A 373 3.31 -18.13 -3.05
N ILE A 374 3.74 -18.40 -4.28
CA ILE A 374 3.26 -19.56 -5.04
C ILE A 374 3.66 -20.89 -4.37
N ARG A 375 4.87 -20.99 -3.82
CA ARG A 375 5.27 -22.15 -3.00
C ARG A 375 4.35 -22.35 -1.79
N THR A 376 3.95 -21.23 -1.16
CA THR A 376 3.00 -21.29 -0.03
C THR A 376 1.64 -21.81 -0.47
N VAL A 377 1.14 -21.39 -1.63
CA VAL A 377 -0.14 -21.90 -2.19
C VAL A 377 -0.02 -23.38 -2.56
N LEU A 378 1.02 -23.77 -3.31
CA LEU A 378 1.28 -25.14 -3.73
C LEU A 378 1.41 -26.11 -2.55
N ASN A 379 1.98 -25.66 -1.44
CA ASN A 379 2.15 -26.46 -0.22
C ASN A 379 0.91 -26.45 0.70
N GLY A 380 -0.23 -25.89 0.24
CA GLY A 380 -1.44 -25.78 1.06
C GLY A 380 -1.31 -24.85 2.26
N GLY A 381 -0.26 -24.02 2.30
CA GLY A 381 -0.01 -23.06 3.38
C GLY A 381 -0.85 -21.78 3.27
N TRP A 382 -1.58 -21.59 2.17
CA TRP A 382 -2.57 -20.53 2.05
C TRP A 382 -3.85 -20.94 2.78
N VAL A 383 -3.81 -20.95 4.08
CA VAL A 383 -5.03 -21.10 4.87
C VAL A 383 -5.71 -19.73 4.89
N ARG A 384 -6.96 -19.64 4.42
CA ARG A 384 -7.86 -18.62 4.95
C ARG A 384 -7.95 -18.95 6.44
N ASP A 385 -7.38 -18.09 7.26
CA ASP A 385 -7.51 -18.23 8.70
C ASP A 385 -8.99 -18.04 9.10
N LYS A 386 -9.78 -19.08 8.85
CA LYS A 386 -11.15 -19.18 9.37
C LYS A 386 -11.17 -19.63 10.82
N SER A 387 -10.03 -20.04 11.36
CA SER A 387 -9.92 -20.57 12.70
C SER A 387 -9.47 -19.50 13.69
N GLY A 388 -10.42 -18.67 14.14
CA GLY A 388 -10.34 -18.03 15.46
C GLY A 388 -9.31 -16.95 15.68
N THR A 389 -8.60 -16.50 14.68
CA THR A 389 -7.76 -15.31 14.74
C THR A 389 -8.49 -14.16 14.07
N ASP A 390 -9.00 -13.32 14.81
CA ASP A 390 -9.41 -11.91 14.74
C ASP A 390 -9.62 -11.22 13.36
N GLY A 391 -9.80 -11.94 12.23
CA GLY A 391 -10.12 -11.36 10.92
C GLY A 391 -9.08 -10.36 10.36
N ARG A 392 -7.83 -10.46 10.81
CA ARG A 392 -6.77 -9.50 10.43
C ARG A 392 -6.30 -9.71 9.01
N ALA A 393 -6.19 -8.62 8.26
CA ALA A 393 -5.54 -8.62 6.95
C ALA A 393 -4.06 -9.02 7.07
N VAL A 394 -3.58 -9.86 6.16
CA VAL A 394 -2.16 -10.18 6.08
C VAL A 394 -1.51 -9.25 5.07
N ASN A 395 -0.62 -8.39 5.55
CA ASN A 395 0.22 -7.55 4.72
C ASN A 395 1.64 -8.12 4.66
N TYR A 396 2.12 -8.43 3.47
CA TYR A 396 3.49 -8.83 3.25
C TYR A 396 4.35 -7.59 3.08
N TRP A 397 5.13 -7.26 4.08
CA TRP A 397 6.11 -6.18 4.00
C TRP A 397 7.51 -6.74 4.24
N TRP A 398 8.03 -7.37 3.19
CA TRP A 398 9.30 -8.09 3.22
C TRP A 398 10.47 -7.19 2.82
N GLY A 399 11.63 -7.47 3.38
CA GLY A 399 12.85 -6.71 3.16
C GLY A 399 14.00 -7.56 2.64
N MET A 400 15.22 -7.09 2.89
CA MET A 400 16.45 -7.72 2.43
C MET A 400 16.66 -9.11 3.06
N ASN A 401 16.20 -9.32 4.28
CA ASN A 401 16.27 -10.60 4.99
C ASN A 401 15.46 -11.74 4.31
N SER A 402 14.49 -11.40 3.49
CA SER A 402 13.68 -12.36 2.71
C SER A 402 14.18 -12.53 1.26
N GLY A 403 15.18 -11.73 0.86
CA GLY A 403 15.71 -11.72 -0.50
C GLY A 403 14.82 -11.01 -1.53
N VAL A 404 13.73 -10.35 -1.12
CA VAL A 404 12.84 -9.62 -2.05
C VAL A 404 13.31 -8.20 -2.35
N MET A 405 14.26 -7.70 -1.58
CA MET A 405 14.90 -6.39 -1.73
C MET A 405 16.41 -6.54 -1.67
N ASP A 406 17.12 -5.79 -2.48
CA ASP A 406 18.58 -5.74 -2.47
C ASP A 406 19.09 -4.38 -2.95
N VAL A 407 20.40 -4.21 -3.00
CA VAL A 407 21.09 -3.04 -3.55
C VAL A 407 22.04 -3.49 -4.66
N LEU A 408 21.85 -2.96 -5.84
CA LEU A 408 22.82 -3.08 -6.95
C LEU A 408 23.91 -2.02 -6.78
N LEU A 409 25.15 -2.45 -6.78
CA LEU A 409 26.32 -1.59 -6.65
C LEU A 409 26.95 -1.34 -8.03
N SER A 410 27.31 -0.09 -8.29
CA SER A 410 28.08 0.25 -9.49
C SER A 410 29.48 -0.38 -9.42
N ARG A 411 29.99 -0.83 -10.58
CA ARG A 411 31.37 -1.32 -10.73
C ARG A 411 32.41 -0.19 -10.64
N GLU A 412 31.96 1.05 -10.73
CA GLU A 412 32.81 2.25 -10.68
C GLU A 412 32.98 2.79 -9.24
N LEU A 413 32.39 2.15 -8.22
CA LEU A 413 32.59 2.52 -6.83
C LEU A 413 34.03 2.26 -6.40
N PRO A 414 34.60 3.16 -5.55
CA PRO A 414 35.89 2.90 -4.90
C PRO A 414 35.83 1.59 -4.08
N PRO A 415 36.96 0.84 -4.00
CA PRO A 415 36.99 -0.44 -3.30
C PRO A 415 36.58 -0.39 -1.82
N ASP A 416 36.94 0.68 -1.11
CA ASP A 416 36.58 0.92 0.29
C ASP A 416 35.08 1.17 0.45
N VAL A 417 34.47 1.96 -0.44
CA VAL A 417 33.01 2.20 -0.46
C VAL A 417 32.28 0.92 -0.82
N THR A 418 32.77 0.15 -1.77
CA THR A 418 32.20 -1.17 -2.12
C THR A 418 32.25 -2.12 -0.93
N HIS A 419 33.36 -2.16 -0.21
CA HIS A 419 33.50 -3.01 0.97
C HIS A 419 32.57 -2.59 2.10
N LEU A 420 32.44 -1.28 2.38
CA LEU A 420 31.46 -0.73 3.32
C LEU A 420 30.04 -1.15 2.95
N ALA A 421 29.65 -0.97 1.68
CA ALA A 421 28.31 -1.34 1.20
C ALA A 421 28.03 -2.84 1.39
N GLN A 422 29.00 -3.70 1.17
CA GLN A 422 28.89 -5.15 1.39
C GLN A 422 28.72 -5.51 2.88
N ILE A 423 29.46 -4.84 3.77
CA ILE A 423 29.31 -5.01 5.23
C ILE A 423 27.91 -4.61 5.67
N LEU A 424 27.43 -3.43 5.24
CA LEU A 424 26.10 -2.94 5.58
C LEU A 424 25.00 -3.86 5.01
N ARG A 425 25.16 -4.31 3.76
CA ARG A 425 24.24 -5.27 3.13
C ARG A 425 24.16 -6.56 3.95
N THR A 426 25.26 -7.13 4.35
CA THR A 426 25.31 -8.33 5.20
C THR A 426 24.65 -8.08 6.54
N GLY A 427 24.98 -6.96 7.19
CA GLY A 427 24.43 -6.58 8.49
C GLY A 427 22.91 -6.38 8.47
N VAL A 428 22.39 -5.68 7.48
CA VAL A 428 20.96 -5.45 7.31
C VAL A 428 20.22 -6.75 6.96
N THR A 429 20.75 -7.53 6.02
CA THR A 429 20.15 -8.81 5.60
C THR A 429 20.08 -9.81 6.77
N SER A 430 21.09 -9.84 7.63
CA SER A 430 21.12 -10.73 8.80
C SER A 430 20.34 -10.19 10.01
N GLY A 431 19.89 -8.94 9.97
CA GLY A 431 19.24 -8.25 11.08
C GLY A 431 20.21 -7.78 12.18
N MET A 432 21.52 -7.86 11.95
CA MET A 432 22.52 -7.29 12.88
C MET A 432 22.55 -5.76 12.86
N ILE A 433 22.18 -5.18 11.72
CA ILE A 433 22.04 -3.73 11.56
C ILE A 433 20.57 -3.44 11.27
N ASP A 434 19.95 -2.66 12.15
CA ASP A 434 18.64 -2.06 11.95
C ASP A 434 18.85 -0.56 11.71
N PRO A 435 18.41 -0.02 10.54
CA PRO A 435 18.56 1.39 10.21
C PRO A 435 18.01 2.36 11.26
N PHE A 436 16.96 1.94 11.99
CA PHE A 436 16.29 2.76 12.99
C PHE A 436 16.65 2.41 14.44
N HIS A 437 17.64 1.54 14.67
CA HIS A 437 18.13 1.25 16.01
C HIS A 437 19.25 2.23 16.44
N CYS A 438 18.95 3.51 16.38
CA CYS A 438 19.84 4.59 16.81
C CYS A 438 19.04 5.73 17.42
N ARG A 439 19.73 6.68 18.07
CA ARG A 439 19.07 7.92 18.50
C ARG A 439 18.73 8.77 17.28
N ILE A 440 17.47 9.14 17.16
CA ILE A 440 16.95 9.96 16.05
C ILE A 440 16.28 11.19 16.63
N THR A 441 16.66 12.35 16.11
CA THR A 441 16.05 13.62 16.43
C THR A 441 15.24 14.07 15.19
N GLY A 442 14.02 14.53 15.38
CA GLY A 442 13.21 15.12 14.33
C GLY A 442 13.63 16.55 14.00
N GLN A 443 13.12 17.09 12.90
CA GLN A 443 13.34 18.49 12.50
C GLN A 443 12.85 19.49 13.57
N ASP A 444 11.85 19.10 14.34
CA ASP A 444 11.30 19.88 15.48
C ASP A 444 12.19 19.85 16.74
N GLY A 445 13.33 19.16 16.70
CA GLY A 445 14.23 18.97 17.82
C GLY A 445 13.78 17.91 18.82
N SER A 446 12.61 17.28 18.64
CA SER A 446 12.12 16.21 19.50
C SER A 446 12.89 14.91 19.24
N VAL A 447 13.01 14.08 20.29
CA VAL A 447 13.62 12.74 20.16
C VAL A 447 12.56 11.78 19.64
N LYS A 448 12.68 11.35 18.40
CA LYS A 448 11.77 10.40 17.73
C LYS A 448 12.11 8.94 18.10
N ASN A 449 13.38 8.64 18.26
CA ASN A 449 13.86 7.39 18.87
C ASN A 449 15.02 7.66 19.83
N SER A 450 14.97 7.03 20.99
CA SER A 450 16.05 7.16 21.99
C SER A 450 17.30 6.34 21.66
N GLY A 451 17.20 5.38 20.75
CA GLY A 451 18.24 4.42 20.37
C GLY A 451 18.38 3.23 21.31
N ARG A 452 17.49 3.08 22.29
CA ARG A 452 17.50 1.89 23.17
C ARG A 452 16.94 0.65 22.47
N HIS A 453 16.00 0.84 21.58
CA HIS A 453 15.34 -0.17 20.76
C HIS A 453 15.20 0.36 19.33
N GLY A 454 15.09 -0.53 18.35
CA GLY A 454 14.67 -0.16 17.00
C GLY A 454 13.19 0.30 16.99
N LEU A 455 12.79 0.98 15.93
CA LEU A 455 11.39 1.24 15.68
C LEU A 455 10.71 -0.05 15.21
N ASP A 456 9.47 -0.28 15.63
CA ASP A 456 8.69 -1.39 15.09
C ASP A 456 8.20 -1.11 13.66
N LEU A 457 7.72 -2.16 12.98
CA LEU A 457 7.31 -2.06 11.59
C LEU A 457 6.13 -1.10 11.38
N GLU A 458 5.23 -1.00 12.36
CA GLU A 458 4.09 -0.09 12.31
C GLU A 458 4.55 1.37 12.42
N GLN A 459 5.44 1.67 13.38
CA GLN A 459 6.04 3.00 13.52
C GLN A 459 6.83 3.41 12.26
N ILE A 460 7.49 2.45 11.59
CA ILE A 460 8.23 2.72 10.36
C ILE A 460 7.27 2.96 9.19
N ALA A 461 6.23 2.15 9.05
CA ALA A 461 5.25 2.30 7.98
C ALA A 461 4.49 3.63 8.04
N HIS A 462 4.07 4.02 9.26
CA HIS A 462 3.30 5.25 9.52
C HIS A 462 4.17 6.46 9.86
N MET A 463 5.46 6.40 9.60
CA MET A 463 6.37 7.51 9.88
C MET A 463 5.90 8.79 9.15
N ASP A 464 5.57 9.83 9.91
CA ASP A 464 5.01 11.09 9.46
C ASP A 464 5.92 12.31 9.75
N TRP A 465 7.19 12.04 10.03
CA TRP A 465 8.19 13.02 10.37
C TRP A 465 9.50 12.79 9.62
N LEU A 466 10.29 13.85 9.51
CA LEU A 466 11.64 13.81 8.96
C LEU A 466 12.68 14.04 10.06
N CYS A 467 13.83 13.39 9.94
CA CYS A 467 14.95 13.59 10.87
C CYS A 467 15.63 14.96 10.64
N ASP A 468 16.36 15.40 11.64
CA ASP A 468 17.04 16.70 11.67
C ASP A 468 18.11 16.89 10.57
N ALA A 469 18.53 15.82 9.89
CA ALA A 469 19.46 15.89 8.76
C ALA A 469 18.77 16.29 7.43
N VAL A 470 17.44 16.28 7.36
CA VAL A 470 16.70 16.54 6.13
C VAL A 470 16.27 18.00 6.06
N ASP A 471 16.58 18.65 4.96
CA ASP A 471 16.09 20.00 4.59
C ASP A 471 14.92 19.87 3.63
N GLY A 472 13.73 20.19 4.09
CA GLY A 472 12.47 20.06 3.36
C GLY A 472 11.32 19.72 4.32
N HIS A 473 10.12 19.52 3.80
CA HIS A 473 8.96 19.12 4.59
C HIS A 473 8.20 18.00 3.87
N ILE A 474 7.30 17.36 4.58
CA ILE A 474 6.36 16.39 3.99
C ILE A 474 5.17 17.20 3.50
N PRO A 475 4.82 17.16 2.20
CA PRO A 475 3.71 17.95 1.68
C PRO A 475 2.36 17.53 2.24
N GLU A 476 1.54 18.52 2.55
CA GLU A 476 0.14 18.33 2.87
C GLU A 476 -0.69 18.08 1.60
N TYR A 477 -1.89 17.51 1.76
CA TYR A 477 -2.77 17.16 0.64
C TYR A 477 -3.04 18.34 -0.33
N ASP A 478 -3.25 19.54 0.21
CA ASP A 478 -3.58 20.73 -0.58
C ASP A 478 -2.40 21.27 -1.38
N GLU A 479 -1.16 20.94 -0.98
CA GLU A 479 0.05 21.31 -1.71
C GLU A 479 0.28 20.42 -2.95
N LEU A 480 -0.41 19.27 -3.05
CA LEU A 480 -0.19 18.30 -4.11
C LEU A 480 -0.79 18.74 -5.45
N ALA A 481 -0.09 18.41 -6.52
CA ALA A 481 -0.67 18.49 -7.87
C ALA A 481 -1.91 17.60 -7.97
N GLU A 482 -2.94 18.03 -8.71
CA GLU A 482 -4.21 17.33 -8.85
C GLU A 482 -4.04 15.85 -9.29
N VAL A 483 -3.09 15.60 -10.20
CA VAL A 483 -2.77 14.24 -10.67
C VAL A 483 -2.20 13.32 -9.58
N SER A 484 -1.67 13.90 -8.49
CA SER A 484 -1.06 13.19 -7.36
C SER A 484 -2.05 12.88 -6.24
N LYS A 485 -3.12 13.65 -6.12
CA LYS A 485 -4.12 13.55 -5.05
C LYS A 485 -4.79 12.17 -4.95
N PRO A 486 -5.16 11.49 -6.05
CA PRO A 486 -5.74 10.14 -5.95
C PRO A 486 -4.82 9.12 -5.28
N MET A 487 -3.50 9.18 -5.53
CA MET A 487 -2.54 8.29 -4.88
C MET A 487 -2.44 8.58 -3.38
N TYR A 488 -2.41 9.86 -2.99
CA TYR A 488 -2.38 10.26 -1.58
C TYR A 488 -3.64 9.82 -0.81
N ARG A 489 -4.82 9.93 -1.41
CA ARG A 489 -6.07 9.44 -0.80
C ARG A 489 -6.03 7.95 -0.49
N MET A 490 -5.28 7.17 -1.27
CA MET A 490 -5.19 5.72 -1.11
C MET A 490 -4.08 5.31 -0.15
N GLN A 491 -2.92 5.95 -0.24
CA GLN A 491 -1.69 5.52 0.42
C GLN A 491 -0.99 6.65 1.20
N GLY A 492 -1.58 7.86 1.26
CA GLY A 492 -1.00 9.01 1.95
C GLY A 492 -0.87 8.77 3.45
N ILE A 493 0.21 9.25 4.05
CA ILE A 493 0.49 9.08 5.49
C ILE A 493 -0.57 9.71 6.40
N HIS A 494 -1.24 10.78 5.93
CA HIS A 494 -2.32 11.45 6.66
C HIS A 494 -3.68 11.30 5.95
N ARG A 495 -3.86 10.23 5.14
CA ARG A 495 -5.11 10.00 4.40
C ARG A 495 -6.34 9.96 5.31
N ASP A 496 -6.18 9.48 6.55
CA ASP A 496 -7.26 9.38 7.54
C ASP A 496 -7.70 10.73 8.10
N LEU A 497 -6.89 11.78 7.90
CA LEU A 497 -7.21 13.16 8.28
C LEU A 497 -7.93 13.93 7.15
N LEU A 498 -7.97 13.36 5.96
CA LEU A 498 -8.64 14.02 4.84
C LEU A 498 -10.15 14.05 5.06
N PRO A 499 -10.81 15.19 4.75
CA PRO A 499 -12.24 15.20 4.71
C PRO A 499 -12.70 14.15 3.70
N VAL A 500 -13.75 13.40 4.08
CA VAL A 500 -14.38 12.41 3.20
C VAL A 500 -15.06 13.17 2.08
N GLU A 501 -14.27 13.61 1.11
CA GLU A 501 -14.79 14.27 -0.08
C GLU A 501 -15.27 13.24 -1.10
N LYS A 502 -16.36 13.63 -1.78
CA LYS A 502 -16.98 12.97 -2.90
C LYS A 502 -16.00 12.14 -3.73
N GLU A 503 -16.03 10.84 -3.59
CA GLU A 503 -15.58 9.89 -4.62
C GLU A 503 -16.58 9.93 -5.81
N ALA A 504 -16.82 11.12 -6.33
CA ALA A 504 -17.46 11.32 -7.60
C ALA A 504 -16.33 11.48 -8.61
N GLU A 505 -15.97 10.39 -9.30
CA GLU A 505 -14.97 10.31 -10.39
C GLU A 505 -13.66 9.57 -10.03
N LEU A 506 -13.79 8.30 -9.60
CA LEU A 506 -12.74 7.30 -9.82
C LEU A 506 -13.33 6.13 -10.60
#